data_1d0ec65349dd10911fde056e6f6b3df5
#
_entry.id   1d0ec65349dd10911fde056e6f6b3df5
#
_cell.length_a   1.000
_cell.length_b   1.000
_cell.length_c   1.000
_cell.angle_alpha   90.00
_cell.angle_beta   90.00
_cell.angle_gamma   90.00
#
_symmetry.space_group_name_H-M   'P 1'
#
loop_
_entity.id
_entity.type
_entity.pdbx_description
1 polymer ?
#
loop_
_entity_poly.entity_id
_entity_poly.type
_entity_poly.pdbx_seq_one_letter_code
_entity_poly.pdbx_strand_id
1 'polypeptide(L)'
;NLIDHKKFSQTRRTIISAFTQWLLILLILLCSTSMAFSATAKEIDVSVEVTLERFNKEIPGAESFIKKAKGVLIFPQVIKAGFGIGGEYGEGALRIGGKTVEYYSTMAASIGFQLGAQTKSIILVFTKEDALKAFRNSDGWKAGVDGSVALISLGMGDSLDTTTVKDPIVAFVFGQKGLMYNLTIEGSKFNKLQR
;
A
#
# COMPACT_ATOMS: atom_id res chain seq x y z
N ASN A 1 7.32 -5.73 -62.75
CA ASN A 1 6.74 -4.78 -61.74
C ASN A 1 5.93 -5.47 -60.65
N LEU A 2 5.44 -6.69 -60.85
CA LEU A 2 4.77 -7.47 -59.79
C LEU A 2 5.77 -8.11 -58.77
N ILE A 3 7.00 -8.32 -59.20
CA ILE A 3 8.08 -8.93 -58.42
C ILE A 3 8.62 -7.94 -57.37
N ASP A 4 8.67 -6.66 -57.70
CA ASP A 4 9.14 -5.62 -56.79
C ASP A 4 8.16 -5.34 -55.63
N HIS A 5 6.85 -5.39 -55.90
CA HIS A 5 5.83 -5.25 -54.87
C HIS A 5 5.84 -6.40 -53.86
N LYS A 6 6.08 -7.64 -54.29
CA LYS A 6 6.19 -8.79 -53.39
C LYS A 6 7.44 -8.73 -52.51
N LYS A 7 8.59 -8.35 -53.10
CA LYS A 7 9.83 -8.16 -52.32
C LYS A 7 9.70 -7.08 -51.29
N PHE A 8 9.11 -5.93 -51.63
CA PHE A 8 8.90 -4.81 -50.71
C PHE A 8 7.94 -5.16 -49.57
N SER A 9 6.88 -5.91 -49.84
CA SER A 9 5.93 -6.38 -48.83
C SER A 9 6.55 -7.41 -47.86
N GLN A 10 7.40 -8.31 -48.34
CA GLN A 10 8.12 -9.27 -47.51
C GLN A 10 9.15 -8.56 -46.60
N THR A 11 9.91 -7.61 -47.13
CA THR A 11 10.90 -6.83 -46.31
C THR A 11 10.22 -6.06 -45.19
N ARG A 12 9.07 -5.44 -45.47
CA ARG A 12 8.30 -4.74 -44.41
C ARG A 12 7.81 -5.70 -43.30
N ARG A 13 7.33 -6.88 -43.65
CA ARG A 13 6.88 -7.88 -42.66
C ARG A 13 8.03 -8.38 -41.80
N THR A 14 9.21 -8.56 -42.34
CA THR A 14 10.40 -9.01 -41.60
C THR A 14 10.90 -7.91 -40.65
N ILE A 15 10.90 -6.66 -41.08
CA ILE A 15 11.31 -5.51 -40.24
C ILE A 15 10.32 -5.31 -39.08
N ILE A 16 9.02 -5.39 -39.33
CA ILE A 16 7.98 -5.26 -38.31
C ILE A 16 8.08 -6.41 -37.29
N SER A 17 8.29 -7.66 -37.76
CA SER A 17 8.43 -8.80 -36.86
C SER A 17 9.71 -8.71 -35.99
N ALA A 18 10.81 -8.26 -36.57
CA ALA A 18 12.05 -8.02 -35.84
C ALA A 18 11.88 -6.93 -34.78
N PHE A 19 11.23 -5.83 -35.13
CA PHE A 19 10.97 -4.73 -34.20
C PHE A 19 10.06 -5.14 -33.02
N THR A 20 9.01 -5.92 -33.31
CA THR A 20 8.13 -6.47 -32.25
C THR A 20 8.85 -7.47 -31.35
N GLN A 21 9.73 -8.30 -31.91
CA GLN A 21 10.57 -9.21 -31.10
C GLN A 21 11.55 -8.45 -30.20
N TRP A 22 12.21 -7.41 -30.69
CA TRP A 22 13.11 -6.56 -29.91
C TRP A 22 12.36 -5.81 -28.81
N LEU A 23 11.14 -5.34 -29.10
CA LEU A 23 10.29 -4.68 -28.11
C LEU A 23 9.85 -5.64 -26.98
N LEU A 24 9.50 -6.87 -27.34
CA LEU A 24 9.17 -7.95 -26.37
C LEU A 24 10.37 -8.34 -25.51
N ILE A 25 11.56 -8.46 -26.11
CA ILE A 25 12.79 -8.76 -25.36
C ILE A 25 13.14 -7.62 -24.42
N LEU A 26 13.00 -6.36 -24.86
CA LEU A 26 13.21 -5.18 -24.02
C LEU A 26 12.22 -5.14 -22.85
N LEU A 27 10.95 -5.48 -23.11
CA LEU A 27 9.91 -5.54 -22.07
C LEU A 27 10.19 -6.64 -21.04
N ILE A 28 10.66 -7.81 -21.49
CA ILE A 28 11.06 -8.92 -20.62
C ILE A 28 12.31 -8.57 -19.80
N LEU A 29 13.29 -7.89 -20.40
CA LEU A 29 14.48 -7.41 -19.66
C LEU A 29 14.13 -6.34 -18.64
N LEU A 30 13.19 -5.43 -18.92
CA LEU A 30 12.70 -4.46 -17.94
C LEU A 30 11.96 -5.13 -16.75
N CYS A 31 11.25 -6.23 -16.99
CA CYS A 31 10.57 -6.99 -15.93
C CYS A 31 11.53 -7.80 -15.05
N SER A 32 12.72 -8.14 -15.55
CA SER A 32 13.68 -8.99 -14.80
C SER A 32 14.51 -8.24 -13.75
N THR A 33 14.46 -6.92 -13.68
CA THR A 33 15.23 -6.11 -12.72
C THR A 33 14.45 -5.72 -11.46
N SER A 34 13.27 -6.32 -11.23
CA SER A 34 12.56 -6.14 -9.97
C SER A 34 13.29 -6.88 -8.85
N MET A 35 14.42 -6.35 -8.39
CA MET A 35 14.93 -6.62 -7.06
C MET A 35 13.85 -6.10 -6.11
N ALA A 36 13.05 -6.99 -5.56
CA ALA A 36 12.17 -6.66 -4.44
C ALA A 36 13.10 -6.30 -3.27
N PHE A 37 13.41 -5.02 -3.11
CA PHE A 37 14.01 -4.49 -1.89
C PHE A 37 12.96 -4.61 -0.80
N SER A 38 12.95 -5.76 -0.15
CA SER A 38 12.22 -5.98 1.07
C SER A 38 12.97 -5.27 2.19
N ALA A 39 12.33 -4.32 2.86
CA ALA A 39 12.97 -3.58 3.95
C ALA A 39 13.34 -4.53 5.10
N THR A 40 14.45 -4.30 5.75
CA THR A 40 14.82 -5.05 6.94
C THR A 40 13.90 -4.70 8.12
N ALA A 41 13.78 -5.58 9.12
CA ALA A 41 13.05 -5.31 10.36
C ALA A 41 13.43 -3.97 10.98
N LYS A 42 14.73 -3.66 11.03
CA LYS A 42 15.25 -2.41 11.60
C LYS A 42 14.82 -1.18 10.79
N GLU A 43 14.83 -1.26 9.46
CA GLU A 43 14.39 -0.16 8.60
C GLU A 43 12.89 0.11 8.75
N ILE A 44 12.09 -0.96 8.88
CA ILE A 44 10.65 -0.84 9.15
C ILE A 44 10.45 -0.17 10.50
N ASP A 45 11.13 -0.62 11.56
CA ASP A 45 10.96 -0.08 12.92
C ASP A 45 11.31 1.42 12.99
N VAL A 46 12.43 1.84 12.38
CA VAL A 46 12.82 3.25 12.31
C VAL A 46 11.76 4.08 11.56
N SER A 47 11.28 3.58 10.43
CA SER A 47 10.28 4.27 9.62
C SER A 47 8.92 4.36 10.35
N VAL A 48 8.55 3.33 11.09
CA VAL A 48 7.35 3.28 11.94
C VAL A 48 7.43 4.34 13.04
N GLU A 49 8.57 4.47 13.74
CA GLU A 49 8.75 5.46 14.79
C GLU A 49 8.60 6.89 14.24
N VAL A 50 9.32 7.22 13.18
CA VAL A 50 9.23 8.53 12.51
C VAL A 50 7.80 8.83 12.06
N THR A 51 7.08 7.82 11.58
CA THR A 51 5.69 7.99 11.13
C THR A 51 4.75 8.26 12.29
N LEU A 52 4.91 7.57 13.42
CA LEU A 52 4.12 7.81 14.62
C LEU A 52 4.40 9.18 15.23
N GLU A 53 5.67 9.59 15.31
CA GLU A 53 6.04 10.94 15.77
C GLU A 53 5.39 12.01 14.90
N ARG A 54 5.45 11.85 13.57
CA ARG A 54 4.81 12.76 12.63
C ARG A 54 3.30 12.79 12.81
N PHE A 55 2.65 11.64 12.95
CA PHE A 55 1.21 11.53 13.16
C PHE A 55 0.78 12.25 14.45
N ASN A 56 1.49 12.01 15.56
CA ASN A 56 1.19 12.63 16.84
C ASN A 56 1.41 14.16 16.82
N LYS A 57 2.39 14.63 16.04
CA LYS A 57 2.68 16.07 15.90
C LYS A 57 1.69 16.79 15.00
N GLU A 58 1.30 16.15 13.88
CA GLU A 58 0.43 16.78 12.87
C GLU A 58 -1.05 16.71 13.24
N ILE A 59 -1.47 15.70 14.02
CA ILE A 59 -2.89 15.43 14.30
C ILE A 59 -3.16 15.56 15.79
N PRO A 60 -3.79 16.67 16.24
CA PRO A 60 -4.21 16.84 17.63
C PRO A 60 -5.11 15.69 18.10
N GLY A 61 -4.82 15.14 19.28
CA GLY A 61 -5.54 14.00 19.85
C GLY A 61 -5.01 12.62 19.45
N ALA A 62 -4.15 12.52 18.44
CA ALA A 62 -3.61 11.24 17.93
C ALA A 62 -2.89 10.44 19.02
N GLU A 63 -2.00 11.08 19.77
CA GLU A 63 -1.23 10.41 20.84
C GLU A 63 -2.14 9.78 21.90
N SER A 64 -3.17 10.52 22.33
CA SER A 64 -4.14 10.02 23.31
C SER A 64 -4.93 8.83 22.77
N PHE A 65 -5.27 8.85 21.48
CA PHE A 65 -5.99 7.76 20.82
C PHE A 65 -5.11 6.50 20.70
N ILE A 66 -3.87 6.67 20.26
CA ILE A 66 -2.87 5.59 20.14
C ILE A 66 -2.58 4.93 21.51
N LYS A 67 -2.44 5.72 22.57
CA LYS A 67 -2.17 5.21 23.93
C LYS A 67 -3.29 4.31 24.49
N LYS A 68 -4.54 4.51 24.05
CA LYS A 68 -5.69 3.69 24.46
C LYS A 68 -5.89 2.43 23.60
N ALA A 69 -5.18 2.33 22.49
CA ALA A 69 -5.30 1.24 21.55
C ALA A 69 -4.82 -0.10 22.12
N LYS A 70 -5.44 -1.19 21.70
CA LYS A 70 -5.00 -2.57 22.00
C LYS A 70 -3.81 -2.98 21.14
N GLY A 71 -3.72 -2.43 19.93
CA GLY A 71 -2.61 -2.57 19.01
C GLY A 71 -2.67 -1.49 17.94
N VAL A 72 -1.54 -1.19 17.34
CA VAL A 72 -1.41 -0.21 16.26
C VAL A 72 -0.54 -0.82 15.17
N LEU A 73 -1.09 -0.94 13.96
CA LEU A 73 -0.36 -1.41 12.79
C LEU A 73 -0.05 -0.21 11.90
N ILE A 74 1.22 0.05 11.69
CA ILE A 74 1.70 1.22 10.98
C ILE A 74 2.40 0.81 9.70
N PHE A 75 1.95 1.37 8.57
CA PHE A 75 2.59 1.31 7.27
C PHE A 75 3.15 2.70 6.95
N PRO A 76 4.45 2.93 7.14
CA PRO A 76 5.07 4.23 6.94
C PRO A 76 4.93 4.75 5.52
N GLN A 77 5.04 3.84 4.56
CA GLN A 77 4.93 4.15 3.16
C GLN A 77 4.15 3.05 2.43
N VAL A 78 3.02 3.42 1.88
CA VAL A 78 2.25 2.60 0.93
C VAL A 78 2.33 3.28 -0.42
N ILE A 79 2.88 2.57 -1.38
CA ILE A 79 3.03 3.04 -2.76
C ILE A 79 1.87 2.47 -3.57
N LYS A 80 1.15 3.35 -4.26
CA LYS A 80 0.16 3.01 -5.28
C LYS A 80 0.68 3.44 -6.63
N ALA A 81 0.68 2.53 -7.59
CA ALA A 81 1.08 2.82 -8.95
C ALA A 81 0.21 2.06 -9.94
N GLY A 82 -0.03 2.65 -11.12
CA GLY A 82 -0.80 1.98 -12.17
C GLY A 82 -1.10 2.82 -13.39
N PHE A 83 -1.49 2.11 -14.44
CA PHE A 83 -2.00 2.64 -15.69
C PHE A 83 -3.16 1.76 -16.16
N GLY A 84 -4.40 2.25 -15.98
CA GLY A 84 -5.62 1.45 -16.22
C GLY A 84 -5.85 0.33 -15.20
N ILE A 85 -4.82 -0.44 -14.89
CA ILE A 85 -4.74 -1.40 -13.80
C ILE A 85 -3.59 -0.98 -12.91
N GLY A 86 -3.78 -1.02 -11.60
CA GLY A 86 -2.77 -0.62 -10.63
C GLY A 86 -2.76 -1.52 -9.42
N GLY A 87 -1.77 -1.30 -8.57
CA GLY A 87 -1.64 -1.98 -7.29
C GLY A 87 -1.10 -1.05 -6.21
N GLU A 88 -1.37 -1.42 -4.97
CA GLU A 88 -0.79 -0.82 -3.78
C GLU A 88 0.07 -1.86 -3.07
N TYR A 89 1.20 -1.41 -2.52
CA TYR A 89 2.07 -2.22 -1.67
C TYR A 89 2.73 -1.35 -0.61
N GLY A 90 2.85 -1.91 0.59
CA GLY A 90 3.60 -1.31 1.69
C GLY A 90 3.98 -2.34 2.73
N GLU A 91 5.05 -2.08 3.48
CA GLU A 91 5.48 -2.88 4.62
C GLU A 91 5.36 -2.04 5.89
N GLY A 92 5.08 -2.72 7.01
CA GLY A 92 4.85 -2.05 8.29
C GLY A 92 4.98 -2.99 9.48
N ALA A 93 4.77 -2.44 10.67
CA ALA A 93 4.87 -3.18 11.91
C ALA A 93 3.65 -2.99 12.79
N LEU A 94 3.24 -4.10 13.45
CA LEU A 94 2.24 -4.10 14.51
C LEU A 94 2.94 -3.84 15.85
N ARG A 95 2.48 -2.81 16.55
CA ARG A 95 2.94 -2.45 17.90
C ARG A 95 1.86 -2.72 18.93
N ILE A 96 2.25 -3.36 20.03
CA ILE A 96 1.41 -3.60 21.21
C ILE A 96 2.18 -3.10 22.41
N GLY A 97 1.57 -2.23 23.21
CA GLY A 97 2.24 -1.62 24.36
C GLY A 97 3.52 -0.84 24.01
N GLY A 98 3.54 -0.24 22.79
CA GLY A 98 4.69 0.53 22.30
C GLY A 98 5.84 -0.30 21.70
N LYS A 99 5.75 -1.63 21.70
CA LYS A 99 6.79 -2.53 21.17
C LYS A 99 6.33 -3.21 19.88
N THR A 100 7.20 -3.33 18.89
CA THR A 100 6.95 -4.14 17.69
C THR A 100 6.86 -5.60 18.07
N VAL A 101 5.77 -6.25 17.64
CA VAL A 101 5.50 -7.67 17.89
C VAL A 101 5.46 -8.52 16.62
N GLU A 102 5.08 -7.92 15.51
CA GLU A 102 4.94 -8.60 14.21
C GLU A 102 5.10 -7.59 13.08
N TYR A 103 5.52 -8.09 11.90
CA TYR A 103 5.61 -7.30 10.66
C TYR A 103 4.55 -7.75 9.66
N TYR A 104 4.07 -6.81 8.86
CA TYR A 104 3.02 -7.04 7.87
C TYR A 104 3.32 -6.34 6.56
N SER A 105 2.84 -6.92 5.46
CA SER A 105 2.64 -6.21 4.21
C SER A 105 1.17 -5.89 3.99
N THR A 106 0.89 -4.79 3.32
CA THR A 106 -0.43 -4.49 2.75
C THR A 106 -0.35 -4.53 1.24
N MET A 107 -1.38 -5.10 0.62
CA MET A 107 -1.52 -5.19 -0.84
C MET A 107 -2.97 -4.95 -1.24
N ALA A 108 -3.18 -4.17 -2.30
CA ALA A 108 -4.49 -4.02 -2.93
C ALA A 108 -4.32 -3.92 -4.44
N ALA A 109 -5.31 -4.45 -5.19
CA ALA A 109 -5.42 -4.22 -6.61
C ALA A 109 -6.40 -3.06 -6.86
N SER A 110 -6.13 -2.23 -7.85
CA SER A 110 -7.02 -1.16 -8.27
C SER A 110 -7.21 -1.18 -9.79
N ILE A 111 -8.45 -0.93 -10.23
CA ILE A 111 -8.79 -0.78 -11.64
C ILE A 111 -9.35 0.63 -11.81
N GLY A 112 -8.86 1.38 -12.79
CA GLY A 112 -9.35 2.72 -13.08
C GLY A 112 -8.45 3.49 -14.04
N PHE A 113 -9.00 4.56 -14.62
CA PHE A 113 -8.28 5.48 -15.52
C PHE A 113 -7.29 6.38 -14.77
N GLN A 114 -6.41 5.80 -13.97
CA GLN A 114 -5.44 6.55 -13.18
C GLN A 114 -4.04 6.26 -13.71
N LEU A 115 -3.40 7.30 -14.23
CA LEU A 115 -2.00 7.29 -14.59
C LEU A 115 -1.21 7.99 -13.49
N GLY A 116 -0.28 7.28 -12.85
CA GLY A 116 0.61 7.92 -11.90
C GLY A 116 1.05 7.02 -10.76
N ALA A 117 1.80 7.63 -9.85
CA ALA A 117 2.20 7.05 -8.59
C ALA A 117 1.77 7.97 -7.43
N GLN A 118 1.38 7.35 -6.33
CA GLN A 118 1.03 8.02 -5.08
C GLN A 118 1.70 7.31 -3.92
N THR A 119 2.08 8.06 -2.91
CA THR A 119 2.50 7.52 -1.63
C THR A 119 1.61 8.05 -0.52
N LYS A 120 1.34 7.22 0.48
CA LYS A 120 0.56 7.57 1.67
C LYS A 120 1.10 6.79 2.87
N SER A 121 0.83 7.26 4.08
CA SER A 121 1.00 6.49 5.30
C SER A 121 -0.36 5.98 5.77
N ILE A 122 -0.40 4.75 6.30
CA ILE A 122 -1.62 4.13 6.85
C ILE A 122 -1.33 3.69 8.28
N ILE A 123 -2.22 4.05 9.22
CA ILE A 123 -2.18 3.58 10.60
C ILE A 123 -3.52 2.92 10.91
N LEU A 124 -3.51 1.61 11.19
CA LEU A 124 -4.68 0.89 11.69
C LEU A 124 -4.59 0.81 13.22
N VAL A 125 -5.62 1.29 13.88
CA VAL A 125 -5.73 1.29 15.34
C VAL A 125 -6.80 0.28 15.74
N PHE A 126 -6.40 -0.72 16.50
CA PHE A 126 -7.30 -1.72 17.08
C PHE A 126 -7.79 -1.22 18.43
N THR A 127 -9.07 -0.83 18.51
CA THR A 127 -9.72 -0.32 19.72
C THR A 127 -10.23 -1.45 20.61
N LYS A 128 -10.48 -2.64 20.03
CA LYS A 128 -10.99 -3.83 20.71
C LYS A 128 -9.99 -4.99 20.64
N GLU A 129 -9.86 -5.68 21.77
CA GLU A 129 -8.96 -6.84 21.89
C GLU A 129 -9.34 -7.98 20.95
N ASP A 130 -10.64 -8.25 20.80
CA ASP A 130 -11.12 -9.33 19.92
C ASP A 130 -10.83 -9.06 18.44
N ALA A 131 -10.92 -7.80 18.01
CA ALA A 131 -10.55 -7.40 16.65
C ALA A 131 -9.05 -7.59 16.39
N LEU A 132 -8.20 -7.22 17.36
CA LEU A 132 -6.76 -7.44 17.28
C LEU A 132 -6.43 -8.94 17.22
N LYS A 133 -7.06 -9.77 18.05
CA LYS A 133 -6.87 -11.24 18.04
C LYS A 133 -7.32 -11.86 16.73
N ALA A 134 -8.50 -11.48 16.22
CA ALA A 134 -9.00 -11.96 14.94
C ALA A 134 -8.04 -11.59 13.79
N PHE A 135 -7.55 -10.38 13.76
CA PHE A 135 -6.56 -9.91 12.79
C PHE A 135 -5.27 -10.75 12.86
N ARG A 136 -4.70 -10.92 14.05
CA ARG A 136 -3.43 -11.64 14.23
C ARG A 136 -3.51 -13.15 13.92
N ASN A 137 -4.69 -13.75 14.12
CA ASN A 137 -4.91 -15.17 13.87
C ASN A 137 -5.32 -15.48 12.43
N SER A 138 -5.56 -14.47 11.61
CA SER A 138 -5.90 -14.62 10.21
C SER A 138 -4.67 -14.83 9.36
N ASP A 139 -4.74 -15.75 8.41
CA ASP A 139 -3.73 -15.93 7.37
C ASP A 139 -4.09 -15.08 6.15
N GLY A 140 -3.71 -13.81 6.20
CA GLY A 140 -4.01 -12.84 5.15
C GLY A 140 -5.36 -12.15 5.32
N TRP A 141 -5.48 -11.35 6.37
CA TRP A 141 -6.66 -10.57 6.70
C TRP A 141 -7.03 -9.55 5.62
N LYS A 142 -8.32 -9.46 5.26
CA LYS A 142 -8.82 -8.59 4.21
C LYS A 142 -9.82 -7.57 4.78
N ALA A 143 -9.53 -6.28 4.61
CA ALA A 143 -10.41 -5.19 5.03
C ALA A 143 -11.74 -5.21 4.26
N GLY A 144 -12.85 -5.04 4.98
CA GLY A 144 -14.20 -5.07 4.45
C GLY A 144 -14.78 -6.48 4.24
N VAL A 145 -13.95 -7.54 4.42
CA VAL A 145 -14.38 -8.96 4.33
C VAL A 145 -14.24 -9.64 5.68
N ASP A 146 -13.04 -9.64 6.26
CA ASP A 146 -12.75 -10.30 7.54
C ASP A 146 -13.06 -9.39 8.74
N GLY A 147 -13.27 -8.10 8.51
CA GLY A 147 -13.69 -7.13 9.50
C GLY A 147 -13.91 -5.75 8.91
N SER A 148 -14.81 -5.00 9.55
CA SER A 148 -15.07 -3.60 9.20
C SER A 148 -13.94 -2.71 9.69
N VAL A 149 -13.57 -1.72 8.89
CA VAL A 149 -12.58 -0.70 9.21
C VAL A 149 -13.19 0.67 8.94
N ALA A 150 -13.29 1.50 9.96
CA ALA A 150 -13.64 2.89 9.78
C ALA A 150 -12.45 3.66 9.20
N LEU A 151 -12.61 4.22 8.00
CA LEU A 151 -11.55 4.99 7.34
C LEU A 151 -11.68 6.47 7.68
N ILE A 152 -10.62 7.04 8.22
CA ILE A 152 -10.49 8.47 8.49
C ILE A 152 -9.34 9.01 7.65
N SER A 153 -9.67 9.92 6.72
CA SER A 153 -8.68 10.66 5.95
C SER A 153 -8.39 11.98 6.64
N LEU A 154 -7.12 12.20 6.98
CA LEU A 154 -6.70 13.37 7.73
C LEU A 154 -5.85 14.30 6.84
N GLY A 155 -6.25 15.58 6.80
CA GLY A 155 -5.45 16.67 6.28
C GLY A 155 -4.61 17.33 7.38
N MET A 156 -3.71 18.24 6.99
CA MET A 156 -2.98 19.06 7.96
C MET A 156 -3.95 19.94 8.74
N GLY A 157 -3.88 19.86 10.07
CA GLY A 157 -4.72 20.67 10.97
C GLY A 157 -6.04 20.02 11.40
N ASP A 158 -6.38 18.84 10.86
CA ASP A 158 -7.52 18.07 11.35
C ASP A 158 -7.27 17.59 12.78
N SER A 159 -8.32 17.46 13.59
CA SER A 159 -8.25 16.96 14.95
C SER A 159 -9.05 15.67 15.11
N LEU A 160 -8.55 14.76 15.95
CA LEU A 160 -9.24 13.53 16.32
C LEU A 160 -10.13 13.76 17.53
N ASP A 161 -11.44 13.62 17.35
CA ASP A 161 -12.37 13.45 18.47
C ASP A 161 -12.43 11.97 18.86
N THR A 162 -11.71 11.63 19.91
CA THR A 162 -11.59 10.25 20.40
C THR A 162 -12.89 9.71 21.02
N THR A 163 -13.89 10.54 21.25
CA THR A 163 -15.15 10.15 21.87
C THR A 163 -16.15 9.57 20.87
N THR A 164 -16.01 9.92 19.59
CA THR A 164 -16.91 9.51 18.53
C THR A 164 -16.52 8.22 17.84
N VAL A 165 -15.28 7.78 17.98
CA VAL A 165 -14.75 6.59 17.31
C VAL A 165 -15.06 5.33 18.12
N LYS A 166 -16.09 4.58 17.72
CA LYS A 166 -16.53 3.33 18.37
C LYS A 166 -16.18 2.06 17.60
N ASP A 167 -15.68 2.20 16.39
CA ASP A 167 -15.36 1.07 15.52
C ASP A 167 -14.22 0.23 16.09
N PRO A 168 -14.28 -1.11 15.94
CA PRO A 168 -13.27 -2.02 16.48
C PRO A 168 -11.90 -1.85 15.82
N ILE A 169 -11.87 -1.40 14.57
CA ILE A 169 -10.66 -1.06 13.81
C ILE A 169 -10.88 0.29 13.12
N VAL A 170 -9.92 1.19 13.29
CA VAL A 170 -9.93 2.51 12.65
C VAL A 170 -8.65 2.68 11.86
N ALA A 171 -8.77 3.07 10.61
CA ALA A 171 -7.63 3.36 9.75
C ALA A 171 -7.51 4.86 9.50
N PHE A 172 -6.34 5.38 9.75
CA PHE A 172 -5.96 6.75 9.41
C PHE A 172 -5.06 6.72 8.18
N VAL A 173 -5.41 7.56 7.22
CA VAL A 173 -4.59 7.80 6.02
C VAL A 173 -4.16 9.25 6.02
N PHE A 174 -2.85 9.50 5.93
CA PHE A 174 -2.28 10.83 5.99
C PHE A 174 -0.97 10.93 5.20
N GLY A 175 -0.44 12.15 5.07
CA GLY A 175 0.84 12.41 4.41
C GLY A 175 0.86 12.04 2.93
N GLN A 176 -0.27 12.19 2.26
CA GLN A 176 -0.41 11.83 0.84
C GLN A 176 0.43 12.73 -0.04
N LYS A 177 1.11 12.10 -1.01
CA LYS A 177 1.88 12.78 -2.07
C LYS A 177 1.57 12.10 -3.41
N GLY A 178 1.28 12.90 -4.44
CA GLY A 178 0.97 12.40 -5.79
C GLY A 178 -0.41 12.85 -6.30
N LEU A 179 -0.75 12.47 -7.53
CA LEU A 179 -1.91 12.98 -8.25
C LEU A 179 -3.18 12.12 -8.15
N MET A 180 -3.16 11.05 -7.35
CA MET A 180 -4.29 10.14 -7.22
C MET A 180 -5.14 10.47 -5.99
N TYR A 181 -6.46 10.56 -6.15
CA TYR A 181 -7.40 11.03 -5.12
C TYR A 181 -8.30 9.94 -4.51
N ASN A 182 -8.12 8.68 -4.86
CA ASN A 182 -9.00 7.62 -4.36
C ASN A 182 -8.39 6.94 -3.12
N LEU A 183 -9.02 7.20 -1.96
CA LEU A 183 -8.65 6.65 -0.67
C LEU A 183 -9.65 5.58 -0.26
N THR A 184 -9.29 4.35 -0.44
CA THR A 184 -9.98 3.22 0.18
C THR A 184 -8.95 2.25 0.71
N ILE A 185 -9.28 1.55 1.77
CA ILE A 185 -8.57 0.38 2.26
C ILE A 185 -9.39 -0.90 2.09
N GLU A 186 -10.66 -0.76 1.67
CA GLU A 186 -11.48 -1.91 1.33
C GLU A 186 -10.83 -2.77 0.26
N GLY A 187 -10.82 -4.08 0.47
CA GLY A 187 -10.14 -5.02 -0.42
C GLY A 187 -8.63 -5.11 -0.22
N SER A 188 -8.04 -4.27 0.64
CA SER A 188 -6.63 -4.42 1.02
C SER A 188 -6.43 -5.72 1.81
N LYS A 189 -5.44 -6.49 1.40
CA LYS A 189 -5.02 -7.72 2.07
C LYS A 189 -3.76 -7.45 2.90
N PHE A 190 -3.78 -7.88 4.16
CA PHE A 190 -2.67 -7.75 5.10
C PHE A 190 -2.09 -9.12 5.38
N ASN A 191 -0.81 -9.32 5.09
CA ASN A 191 -0.13 -10.60 5.27
C ASN A 191 1.02 -10.44 6.26
N LYS A 192 1.21 -11.44 7.15
CA LYS A 192 2.38 -11.49 8.02
C LYS A 192 3.65 -11.64 7.21
N LEU A 193 4.69 -10.95 7.67
CA LEU A 193 6.05 -11.07 7.16
C LEU A 193 6.94 -11.78 8.18
N GLN A 194 7.75 -12.70 7.70
CA GLN A 194 8.83 -13.28 8.50
C GLN A 194 10.03 -12.33 8.43
N ARG A 195 10.41 -11.75 9.58
CA ARG A 195 11.51 -10.78 9.70
C ARG A 195 12.37 -11.11 10.90
#